data_62b8954f345ec8cdc77f90d05fa2430d
#
_entry.id   62b8954f345ec8cdc77f90d05fa2430d
#
_cell.length_a   1.000
_cell.length_b   1.000
_cell.length_c   1.000
_cell.angle_alpha   90.00
_cell.angle_beta   90.00
_cell.angle_gamma   90.00
#
_symmetry.space_group_name_H-M   'P 1'
#
loop_
_entity.id
_entity.type
_entity.pdbx_description
1 polymer ?
#
loop_
_entity_poly.entity_id
_entity_poly.type
_entity_poly.pdbx_seq_one_letter_code
_entity_poly.pdbx_strand_id
1 'polypeptide(L)'
;KLVPAQAIAEMQKNGAGFAGFATWLDMSPADSDMFAIPDPNSLIQLPWNKEIGWLASDLYMDGGPVDASPRVMLKNQIKKLSEKKLQMKSGVECEYFLISEDGSSIADQRDIQSKPCYDQSALMRRYDVITEICDSMISLGWKPYQNDHEDANGQFEMNWDFSDCLVTACLLY
;
A
#
# COMPACT_ATOMS: atom_id res chain seq x y z
N LYS A 1 5.43 -1.32 -12.32
CA LYS A 1 5.42 -1.12 -13.80
C LYS A 1 3.99 -1.09 -14.32
N LEU A 2 3.71 -0.23 -15.30
CA LEU A 2 2.47 -0.26 -16.06
C LEU A 2 2.66 -1.17 -17.28
N VAL A 3 1.74 -2.11 -17.47
CA VAL A 3 1.82 -3.10 -18.54
C VAL A 3 0.43 -3.32 -19.15
N PRO A 4 0.32 -3.68 -20.45
CA PRO A 4 -0.96 -4.05 -21.04
C PRO A 4 -1.54 -5.30 -20.38
N ALA A 5 -2.87 -5.35 -20.20
CA ALA A 5 -3.54 -6.51 -19.59
C ALA A 5 -3.25 -7.84 -20.32
N GLN A 6 -3.05 -7.79 -21.65
CA GLN A 6 -2.70 -8.95 -22.46
C GLN A 6 -1.35 -9.58 -22.10
N ALA A 7 -0.43 -8.80 -21.52
CA ALA A 7 0.90 -9.28 -21.12
C ALA A 7 0.90 -10.00 -19.77
N ILE A 8 -0.20 -9.97 -18.99
CA ILE A 8 -0.21 -10.49 -17.62
C ILE A 8 0.11 -11.98 -17.54
N ALA A 9 -0.40 -12.79 -18.47
CA ALA A 9 -0.16 -14.23 -18.48
C ALA A 9 1.32 -14.57 -18.70
N GLU A 10 2.00 -13.83 -19.56
CA GLU A 10 3.43 -13.96 -19.79
C GLU A 10 4.23 -13.51 -18.56
N MET A 11 3.82 -12.43 -17.92
CA MET A 11 4.46 -11.93 -16.70
C MET A 11 4.26 -12.85 -15.50
N GLN A 12 3.13 -13.54 -15.39
CA GLN A 12 2.92 -14.56 -14.37
C GLN A 12 3.88 -15.74 -14.53
N LYS A 13 4.26 -16.06 -15.76
CA LYS A 13 5.17 -17.15 -16.07
C LYS A 13 6.64 -16.75 -15.95
N ASN A 14 7.02 -15.60 -16.52
CA ASN A 14 8.40 -15.21 -16.72
C ASN A 14 8.81 -14.00 -15.90
N GLY A 15 7.87 -13.32 -15.25
CA GLY A 15 8.08 -12.08 -14.52
C GLY A 15 8.24 -10.85 -15.42
N ALA A 16 8.15 -9.68 -14.81
CA ALA A 16 8.47 -8.39 -15.43
C ALA A 16 9.90 -8.00 -15.04
N GLY A 17 10.84 -8.06 -15.97
CA GLY A 17 12.25 -7.77 -15.71
C GLY A 17 12.53 -6.30 -15.41
N PHE A 18 13.48 -6.04 -14.53
CA PHE A 18 14.01 -4.70 -14.23
C PHE A 18 15.41 -4.77 -13.60
N ALA A 19 16.17 -3.68 -13.71
CA ALA A 19 17.50 -3.59 -13.16
C ALA A 19 17.48 -3.45 -11.64
N GLY A 20 18.07 -4.42 -10.92
CA GLY A 20 18.11 -4.44 -9.46
C GLY A 20 18.88 -3.27 -8.84
N PHE A 21 19.94 -2.81 -9.51
CA PHE A 21 20.74 -1.68 -9.04
C PHE A 21 19.99 -0.34 -8.99
N ALA A 22 18.85 -0.24 -9.68
CA ALA A 22 17.97 0.93 -9.62
C ALA A 22 16.99 0.88 -8.42
N THR A 23 17.15 -0.08 -7.53
CA THR A 23 16.31 -0.28 -6.33
C THR A 23 17.10 -0.02 -5.04
N TRP A 24 16.43 -0.08 -3.90
CA TRP A 24 17.02 0.06 -2.56
C TRP A 24 17.66 -1.26 -2.03
N LEU A 25 17.88 -2.27 -2.89
CA LEU A 25 18.35 -3.60 -2.47
C LEU A 25 19.88 -3.74 -2.46
N ASP A 26 20.63 -2.65 -2.46
CA ASP A 26 22.11 -2.62 -2.40
C ASP A 26 22.78 -3.49 -3.48
N MET A 27 22.36 -3.27 -4.73
CA MET A 27 22.84 -4.00 -5.91
C MET A 27 23.68 -3.08 -6.80
N SER A 28 24.54 -3.69 -7.60
CA SER A 28 25.41 -3.02 -8.59
C SER A 28 24.95 -3.30 -10.02
N PRO A 29 25.43 -2.53 -11.03
CA PRO A 29 25.18 -2.83 -12.43
C PRO A 29 25.75 -4.17 -12.92
N ALA A 30 26.62 -4.82 -12.13
CA ALA A 30 27.17 -6.14 -12.43
C ALA A 30 26.27 -7.29 -11.98
N ASP A 31 25.27 -6.99 -11.14
CA ASP A 31 24.31 -7.99 -10.67
C ASP A 31 23.25 -8.30 -11.75
N SER A 32 22.68 -9.50 -11.69
CA SER A 32 21.65 -9.94 -12.61
C SER A 32 20.38 -9.07 -12.51
N ASP A 33 19.61 -9.00 -13.59
CA ASP A 33 18.27 -8.41 -13.56
C ASP A 33 17.35 -9.18 -12.61
N MET A 34 16.47 -8.44 -11.95
CA MET A 34 15.38 -8.99 -11.17
C MET A 34 14.10 -9.11 -11.97
N PHE A 35 13.24 -10.02 -11.55
CA PHE A 35 11.94 -10.28 -12.15
C PHE A 35 10.84 -10.15 -11.10
N ALA A 36 9.86 -9.28 -11.36
CA ALA A 36 8.66 -9.18 -10.55
C ALA A 36 7.61 -10.16 -11.08
N ILE A 37 7.29 -11.19 -10.30
CA ILE A 37 6.26 -12.18 -10.63
C ILE A 37 4.96 -11.76 -9.93
N PRO A 38 3.90 -11.39 -10.68
CA PRO A 38 2.63 -10.97 -10.10
C PRO A 38 1.93 -12.07 -9.33
N ASP A 39 1.40 -11.73 -8.17
CA ASP A 39 0.52 -12.60 -7.38
C ASP A 39 -0.94 -12.39 -7.81
N PRO A 40 -1.58 -13.34 -8.52
CA PRO A 40 -2.94 -13.18 -9.01
C PRO A 40 -3.98 -13.01 -7.89
N ASN A 41 -3.69 -13.49 -6.68
CA ASN A 41 -4.59 -13.34 -5.54
C ASN A 41 -4.61 -11.90 -4.98
N SER A 42 -3.69 -11.06 -5.41
CA SER A 42 -3.62 -9.65 -5.00
C SER A 42 -4.27 -8.70 -6.00
N LEU A 43 -4.89 -9.21 -7.08
CA LEU A 43 -5.50 -8.37 -8.11
C LEU A 43 -6.64 -7.54 -7.52
N ILE A 44 -6.52 -6.24 -7.66
CA ILE A 44 -7.61 -5.28 -7.42
C ILE A 44 -7.81 -4.40 -8.64
N GLN A 45 -9.06 -4.09 -8.97
CA GLN A 45 -9.40 -3.05 -9.93
C GLN A 45 -9.52 -1.73 -9.18
N LEU A 46 -8.83 -0.68 -9.65
CA LEU A 46 -8.85 0.60 -8.94
C LEU A 46 -10.26 1.22 -8.98
N PRO A 47 -10.86 1.57 -7.83
CA PRO A 47 -12.21 2.14 -7.77
C PRO A 47 -12.36 3.44 -8.56
N TRP A 48 -11.35 4.28 -8.55
CA TRP A 48 -11.30 5.58 -9.24
C TRP A 48 -10.86 5.51 -10.71
N ASN A 49 -10.32 4.37 -11.15
CA ASN A 49 -9.98 4.13 -12.55
C ASN A 49 -10.11 2.66 -12.91
N LYS A 50 -11.27 2.28 -13.43
CA LYS A 50 -11.61 0.89 -13.73
C LYS A 50 -10.86 0.28 -14.91
N GLU A 51 -10.07 1.06 -15.63
CA GLU A 51 -9.19 0.54 -16.70
C GLU A 51 -7.87 -0.01 -16.12
N ILE A 52 -7.59 0.23 -14.84
CA ILE A 52 -6.35 -0.15 -14.17
C ILE A 52 -6.61 -1.27 -13.15
N GLY A 53 -5.86 -2.37 -13.29
CA GLY A 53 -5.71 -3.38 -12.26
C GLY A 53 -4.35 -3.23 -11.57
N TRP A 54 -4.32 -3.36 -10.24
CA TRP A 54 -3.10 -3.39 -9.44
C TRP A 54 -2.82 -4.82 -8.96
N LEU A 55 -1.54 -5.22 -8.99
CA LEU A 55 -1.06 -6.53 -8.56
C LEU A 55 0.21 -6.37 -7.73
N ALA A 56 0.25 -6.97 -6.55
CA ALA A 56 1.49 -7.16 -5.83
C ALA A 56 2.35 -8.23 -6.52
N SER A 57 3.66 -8.09 -6.43
CA SER A 57 4.60 -9.04 -7.04
C SER A 57 5.67 -9.48 -6.07
N ASP A 58 6.10 -10.73 -6.20
CA ASP A 58 7.29 -11.23 -5.52
C ASP A 58 8.51 -11.05 -6.44
N LEU A 59 9.67 -10.71 -5.85
CA LEU A 59 10.89 -10.50 -6.60
C LEU A 59 11.71 -11.79 -6.69
N TYR A 60 12.21 -12.07 -7.89
CA TYR A 60 13.07 -13.20 -8.20
C TYR A 60 14.35 -12.74 -8.90
N MET A 61 15.44 -13.43 -8.64
CA MET A 61 16.74 -13.26 -9.28
C MET A 61 17.45 -14.61 -9.31
N ASP A 62 18.16 -14.91 -10.40
CA ASP A 62 18.92 -16.17 -10.57
C ASP A 62 18.11 -17.45 -10.29
N GLY A 63 16.82 -17.44 -10.64
CA GLY A 63 15.91 -18.59 -10.48
C GLY A 63 15.34 -18.77 -9.08
N GLY A 64 15.66 -17.90 -8.12
CA GLY A 64 15.15 -17.94 -6.75
C GLY A 64 14.50 -16.64 -6.29
N PRO A 65 13.69 -16.68 -5.20
CA PRO A 65 13.15 -15.49 -4.59
C PRO A 65 14.25 -14.60 -3.99
N VAL A 66 14.09 -13.29 -4.07
CA VAL A 66 15.02 -12.33 -3.47
C VAL A 66 14.67 -12.18 -1.99
N ASP A 67 15.44 -12.80 -1.11
CA ASP A 67 15.18 -12.81 0.34
C ASP A 67 15.18 -11.42 0.99
N ALA A 68 15.93 -10.46 0.44
CA ALA A 68 15.94 -9.07 0.90
C ALA A 68 14.67 -8.28 0.49
N SER A 69 13.84 -8.82 -0.40
CA SER A 69 12.57 -8.19 -0.77
C SER A 69 11.59 -8.21 0.39
N PRO A 70 10.99 -7.05 0.81
CA PRO A 70 10.10 -6.99 1.97
C PRO A 70 8.94 -7.98 1.91
N ARG A 71 8.30 -8.14 0.75
CA ARG A 71 7.18 -9.07 0.59
C ARG A 71 7.63 -10.52 0.71
N VAL A 72 8.78 -10.89 0.17
CA VAL A 72 9.38 -12.24 0.30
C VAL A 72 9.76 -12.49 1.76
N MET A 73 10.40 -11.53 2.43
CA MET A 73 10.70 -11.62 3.87
C MET A 73 9.45 -11.89 4.70
N LEU A 74 8.38 -11.12 4.47
CA LEU A 74 7.11 -11.30 5.18
C LEU A 74 6.53 -12.70 4.94
N LYS A 75 6.48 -13.16 3.70
CA LYS A 75 6.03 -14.53 3.35
C LYS A 75 6.85 -15.59 4.06
N ASN A 76 8.17 -15.43 4.15
CA ASN A 76 9.05 -16.34 4.88
C ASN A 76 8.74 -16.37 6.39
N GLN A 77 8.41 -15.22 7.01
CA GLN A 77 7.99 -15.20 8.42
C GLN A 77 6.61 -15.83 8.62
N ILE A 78 5.65 -15.57 7.72
CA ILE A 78 4.32 -16.20 7.76
C ILE A 78 4.47 -17.73 7.70
N LYS A 79 5.34 -18.25 6.81
CA LYS A 79 5.62 -19.67 6.72
C LYS A 79 6.15 -20.23 8.03
N LYS A 80 7.14 -19.59 8.67
CA LYS A 80 7.68 -20.01 9.98
C LYS A 80 6.62 -20.02 11.09
N LEU A 81 5.68 -19.07 11.06
CA LEU A 81 4.55 -19.05 11.99
C LEU A 81 3.59 -20.22 11.75
N SER A 82 3.29 -20.51 10.47
CA SER A 82 2.38 -21.61 10.11
C SER A 82 2.92 -22.99 10.52
N GLU A 83 4.23 -23.20 10.46
CA GLU A 83 4.90 -24.41 10.96
C GLU A 83 4.66 -24.62 12.47
N LYS A 84 4.46 -23.52 13.21
CA LYS A 84 4.10 -23.53 14.64
C LYS A 84 2.58 -23.51 14.88
N LYS A 85 1.77 -23.64 13.82
CA LYS A 85 0.29 -23.51 13.87
C LYS A 85 -0.18 -22.15 14.38
N LEU A 86 0.58 -21.11 14.13
CA LEU A 86 0.26 -19.73 14.45
C LEU A 86 -0.10 -18.95 13.18
N GLN A 87 -1.02 -18.02 13.29
CA GLN A 87 -1.38 -17.05 12.26
C GLN A 87 -1.24 -15.64 12.82
N MET A 88 -0.62 -14.76 12.06
CA MET A 88 -0.51 -13.34 12.40
C MET A 88 -1.55 -12.53 11.63
N LYS A 89 -2.27 -11.68 12.34
CA LYS A 89 -3.11 -10.62 11.79
C LYS A 89 -2.57 -9.28 12.25
N SER A 90 -2.76 -8.26 11.42
CA SER A 90 -2.34 -6.90 11.72
C SER A 90 -3.39 -5.90 11.31
N GLY A 91 -3.56 -4.84 12.09
CA GLY A 91 -4.27 -3.63 11.75
C GLY A 91 -3.27 -2.52 11.45
N VAL A 92 -3.73 -1.47 10.81
CA VAL A 92 -2.95 -0.28 10.50
C VAL A 92 -3.74 0.94 10.93
N GLU A 93 -3.06 1.86 11.57
CA GLU A 93 -3.50 3.22 11.86
C GLU A 93 -2.76 4.11 10.87
N CYS A 94 -3.41 4.42 9.74
CA CYS A 94 -2.76 5.13 8.66
C CYS A 94 -2.92 6.64 8.86
N GLU A 95 -1.83 7.29 9.27
CA GLU A 95 -1.78 8.74 9.38
C GLU A 95 -1.24 9.37 8.10
N TYR A 96 -1.83 10.49 7.68
CA TYR A 96 -1.45 11.19 6.46
C TYR A 96 -1.72 12.69 6.56
N PHE A 97 -0.97 13.47 5.77
CA PHE A 97 -1.20 14.90 5.63
C PHE A 97 -1.92 15.22 4.33
N LEU A 98 -2.93 16.07 4.40
CA LEU A 98 -3.48 16.73 3.22
C LEU A 98 -2.74 18.04 2.98
N ILE A 99 -2.04 18.11 1.86
CA ILE A 99 -1.19 19.25 1.48
C ILE A 99 -1.78 19.98 0.28
N SER A 100 -1.39 21.24 0.09
CA SER A 100 -1.69 22.00 -1.12
C SER A 100 -1.09 21.35 -2.36
N GLU A 101 -1.64 21.64 -3.54
CA GLU A 101 -1.21 21.05 -4.81
C GLU A 101 0.29 21.28 -5.10
N ASP A 102 0.81 22.42 -4.71
CA ASP A 102 2.25 22.76 -4.84
C ASP A 102 3.13 22.20 -3.72
N GLY A 103 2.54 21.53 -2.74
CA GLY A 103 3.24 20.92 -1.60
C GLY A 103 3.82 21.93 -0.59
N SER A 104 3.53 23.21 -0.71
CA SER A 104 4.14 24.27 0.11
C SER A 104 3.50 24.41 1.50
N SER A 105 2.29 23.90 1.69
CA SER A 105 1.51 24.07 2.91
C SER A 105 0.48 22.95 3.11
N ILE A 106 -0.18 22.94 4.27
CA ILE A 106 -1.36 22.09 4.47
C ILE A 106 -2.53 22.57 3.59
N ALA A 107 -3.38 21.64 3.16
CA ALA A 107 -4.48 21.93 2.23
C ALA A 107 -5.56 22.84 2.82
N ASP A 108 -5.78 22.84 4.14
CA ASP A 108 -6.73 23.73 4.81
C ASP A 108 -6.03 24.75 5.69
N GLN A 109 -5.85 25.98 5.19
CA GLN A 109 -5.21 27.07 5.91
C GLN A 109 -5.98 27.55 7.17
N ARG A 110 -7.20 27.07 7.40
CA ARG A 110 -8.00 27.35 8.59
C ARG A 110 -7.78 26.33 9.70
N ASP A 111 -7.01 25.31 9.43
CA ASP A 111 -6.62 24.30 10.42
C ASP A 111 -5.41 24.81 11.22
N ILE A 112 -5.71 25.61 12.24
CA ILE A 112 -4.72 26.38 13.03
C ILE A 112 -4.86 26.14 14.54
N GLN A 113 -5.51 25.05 14.93
CA GLN A 113 -5.70 24.73 16.36
C GLN A 113 -4.37 24.46 17.05
N SER A 114 -4.24 24.92 18.28
CA SER A 114 -3.06 24.62 19.11
C SER A 114 -3.03 23.16 19.64
N LYS A 115 -4.19 22.53 19.64
CA LYS A 115 -4.40 21.09 19.96
C LYS A 115 -5.42 20.56 18.97
N PRO A 116 -4.98 20.14 17.78
CA PRO A 116 -5.88 19.82 16.67
C PRO A 116 -6.48 18.41 16.76
N CYS A 117 -5.93 17.51 17.57
CA CYS A 117 -6.40 16.14 17.69
C CYS A 117 -7.91 16.10 17.99
N TYR A 118 -8.63 15.30 17.21
CA TYR A 118 -10.10 15.15 17.25
C TYR A 118 -10.92 16.40 16.88
N ASP A 119 -10.34 17.38 16.16
CA ASP A 119 -11.10 18.55 15.70
C ASP A 119 -12.10 18.18 14.60
N GLN A 120 -13.36 18.08 14.99
CA GLN A 120 -14.48 17.79 14.10
C GLN A 120 -14.63 18.83 12.98
N SER A 121 -14.30 20.09 13.24
CA SER A 121 -14.42 21.15 12.24
C SER A 121 -13.42 20.96 11.10
N ALA A 122 -12.21 20.52 11.39
CA ALA A 122 -11.18 20.20 10.39
C ALA A 122 -11.61 19.01 9.54
N LEU A 123 -12.10 17.91 10.16
CA LEU A 123 -12.66 16.77 9.45
C LEU A 123 -13.79 17.20 8.48
N MET A 124 -14.74 17.98 8.95
CA MET A 124 -15.88 18.42 8.14
C MET A 124 -15.47 19.32 6.97
N ARG A 125 -14.39 20.06 7.08
CA ARG A 125 -13.86 20.86 5.97
C ARG A 125 -13.14 20.02 4.90
N ARG A 126 -12.83 18.75 5.19
CA ARG A 126 -12.22 17.76 4.28
C ARG A 126 -13.08 16.53 4.07
N TYR A 127 -14.35 16.65 4.40
CA TYR A 127 -15.32 15.56 4.32
C TYR A 127 -15.38 14.91 2.93
N ASP A 128 -15.30 15.69 1.87
CA ASP A 128 -15.31 15.23 0.48
C ASP A 128 -14.15 14.25 0.19
N VAL A 129 -12.93 14.64 0.53
CA VAL A 129 -11.73 13.79 0.34
C VAL A 129 -11.79 12.54 1.21
N ILE A 130 -12.13 12.69 2.49
CA ILE A 130 -12.19 11.58 3.45
C ILE A 130 -13.23 10.55 3.02
N THR A 131 -14.41 11.00 2.60
CA THR A 131 -15.47 10.08 2.15
C THR A 131 -15.14 9.42 0.82
N GLU A 132 -14.49 10.08 -0.12
CA GLU A 132 -14.03 9.47 -1.37
C GLU A 132 -13.03 8.33 -1.12
N ILE A 133 -12.10 8.52 -0.16
CA ILE A 133 -11.18 7.47 0.26
C ILE A 133 -11.96 6.31 0.89
N CYS A 134 -12.86 6.58 1.85
CA CYS A 134 -13.69 5.55 2.49
C CYS A 134 -14.52 4.74 1.48
N ASP A 135 -15.17 5.41 0.53
CA ASP A 135 -15.98 4.75 -0.49
C ASP A 135 -15.12 3.85 -1.39
N SER A 136 -13.91 4.30 -1.72
CA SER A 136 -12.93 3.50 -2.45
C SER A 136 -12.52 2.25 -1.64
N MET A 137 -12.22 2.41 -0.35
CA MET A 137 -11.87 1.30 0.54
C MET A 137 -13.03 0.29 0.66
N ILE A 138 -14.27 0.78 0.86
CA ILE A 138 -15.47 -0.06 0.93
C ILE A 138 -15.65 -0.85 -0.37
N SER A 139 -15.47 -0.22 -1.52
CA SER A 139 -15.60 -0.88 -2.83
C SER A 139 -14.56 -1.97 -3.06
N LEU A 140 -13.40 -1.88 -2.39
CA LEU A 140 -12.35 -2.89 -2.36
C LEU A 140 -12.58 -4.00 -1.32
N GLY A 141 -13.67 -3.91 -0.54
CA GLY A 141 -13.97 -4.86 0.52
C GLY A 141 -13.21 -4.62 1.82
N TRP A 142 -12.49 -3.50 1.93
CA TRP A 142 -11.91 -3.07 3.20
C TRP A 142 -13.00 -2.46 4.06
N LYS A 143 -12.80 -2.48 5.36
CA LYS A 143 -13.83 -2.05 6.30
C LYS A 143 -13.33 -0.87 7.12
N PRO A 144 -13.29 0.34 6.53
CA PRO A 144 -12.97 1.54 7.30
C PRO A 144 -14.04 1.74 8.37
N TYR A 145 -13.63 2.09 9.59
CA TYR A 145 -14.56 2.28 10.69
C TYR A 145 -14.38 3.62 11.43
N GLN A 146 -13.23 4.29 11.23
CA GLN A 146 -12.92 5.52 11.93
C GLN A 146 -12.01 6.40 11.09
N ASN A 147 -12.23 7.72 11.16
CA ASN A 147 -11.34 8.76 10.65
C ASN A 147 -11.26 9.87 11.68
N ASP A 148 -10.05 10.27 12.02
CA ASP A 148 -9.80 11.31 13.00
C ASP A 148 -8.90 12.41 12.43
N HIS A 149 -8.99 13.58 13.04
CA HIS A 149 -7.96 14.59 12.93
C HIS A 149 -6.86 14.27 13.95
N GLU A 150 -5.62 14.31 13.53
CA GLU A 150 -4.46 13.94 14.32
C GLU A 150 -3.74 15.11 15.00
N ASP A 151 -2.60 14.84 15.64
CA ASP A 151 -1.89 15.75 16.53
C ASP A 151 -1.28 16.98 15.83
N ALA A 152 -1.20 16.98 14.50
CA ALA A 152 -0.71 18.11 13.73
C ALA A 152 -1.78 18.67 12.80
N ASN A 153 -1.78 20.00 12.61
CA ASN A 153 -2.68 20.64 11.66
C ASN A 153 -2.49 20.07 10.25
N GLY A 154 -3.56 19.70 9.58
CA GLY A 154 -3.58 19.04 8.28
C GLY A 154 -3.28 17.55 8.31
N GLN A 155 -3.08 16.96 9.48
CA GLN A 155 -2.88 15.53 9.68
C GLN A 155 -4.20 14.83 9.99
N PHE A 156 -4.43 13.69 9.34
CA PHE A 156 -5.62 12.87 9.50
C PHE A 156 -5.21 11.42 9.68
N GLU A 157 -6.06 10.64 10.32
CA GLU A 157 -5.90 9.21 10.46
C GLU A 157 -7.09 8.48 9.86
N MET A 158 -6.83 7.30 9.32
CA MET A 158 -7.85 6.40 8.81
C MET A 158 -7.61 4.99 9.27
N ASN A 159 -8.61 4.41 9.93
CA ASN A 159 -8.57 3.08 10.51
C ASN A 159 -9.51 2.13 9.77
N TRP A 160 -9.08 0.89 9.60
CA TRP A 160 -9.90 -0.21 9.05
C TRP A 160 -9.63 -1.53 9.77
N ASP A 161 -10.56 -2.48 9.61
CA ASP A 161 -10.47 -3.79 10.24
C ASP A 161 -9.13 -4.47 9.96
N PHE A 162 -8.57 -5.10 10.98
CA PHE A 162 -7.39 -5.94 10.83
C PHE A 162 -7.63 -7.11 9.87
N SER A 163 -6.60 -7.56 9.19
CA SER A 163 -6.64 -8.72 8.29
C SER A 163 -5.35 -9.55 8.37
N ASP A 164 -5.20 -10.52 7.46
CA ASP A 164 -3.94 -11.24 7.34
C ASP A 164 -2.80 -10.27 7.04
N CYS A 165 -1.68 -10.41 7.73
CA CYS A 165 -0.59 -9.45 7.69
C CYS A 165 -0.01 -9.22 6.27
N LEU A 166 -0.04 -10.21 5.38
CA LEU A 166 0.38 -10.01 3.99
C LEU A 166 -0.60 -9.10 3.24
N VAL A 167 -1.91 -9.29 3.45
CA VAL A 167 -2.95 -8.45 2.86
C VAL A 167 -2.78 -7.02 3.38
N THR A 168 -2.74 -6.84 4.70
CA THR A 168 -2.57 -5.52 5.33
C THR A 168 -1.33 -4.79 4.81
N ALA A 169 -0.18 -5.46 4.73
CA ALA A 169 1.05 -4.85 4.22
C ALA A 169 0.97 -4.44 2.74
N CYS A 170 0.16 -5.15 1.93
CA CYS A 170 -0.04 -4.80 0.52
C CYS A 170 -1.07 -3.68 0.31
N LEU A 171 -1.93 -3.40 1.30
CA LEU A 171 -2.98 -2.39 1.22
C LEU A 171 -2.48 -0.95 1.49
N LEU A 172 -1.27 -0.81 2.03
CA LEU A 172 -0.66 0.48 2.36
C LEU A 172 -0.13 1.26 1.16
N TYR A 173 -0.22 0.75 -0.06
CA TYR A 173 0.28 1.40 -1.28
C TYR A 173 -0.83 1.82 -2.23
#